data_f6c9204819f952d8f8742983e44e2cb3
#
_entry.id   f6c9204819f952d8f8742983e44e2cb3
#
_cell.length_a   1.000
_cell.length_b   1.000
_cell.length_c   1.000
_cell.angle_alpha   90.00
_cell.angle_beta   90.00
_cell.angle_gamma   90.00
#
_symmetry.space_group_name_H-M   'P 1'
#
loop_
_entity.id
_entity.type
_entity.pdbx_description
1 polymer ?
#
loop_
_entity_poly.entity_id
_entity_poly.type
_entity_poly.pdbx_seq_one_letter_code
_entity_poly.pdbx_strand_id
1 'polypeptide(L)'
;MIFQQNRIFNYSLAVNICFYSSNYIKIYIMKLILLIFLILSSFSINAAFSIEVSISEQRLYLYEKNKLIRSYPVSSSAYGEGQVENSLKTPLGMHKIKSKIGTNVDKYHFFVSREHIPQKVDIINEKIDTEDDFITSRIMWLDGLNEGYNKGLNVDSFKRFIYIHGTHEEGLIGEKASHGCIRMLNHDVLELYELIPEETTVNIFL
;
A
#
# COMPACT_ATOMS: atom_id res chain seq x y z
N MET A 1 -56.95 -41.67 -44.35
CA MET A 1 -56.56 -40.24 -44.31
C MET A 1 -56.17 -39.76 -42.92
N ILE A 2 -56.46 -40.44 -41.85
CA ILE A 2 -56.19 -40.00 -40.44
C ILE A 2 -54.76 -40.36 -39.97
N PHE A 3 -54.14 -41.37 -40.54
CA PHE A 3 -52.78 -41.82 -40.12
C PHE A 3 -51.62 -40.95 -40.61
N GLN A 4 -51.78 -40.11 -41.62
CA GLN A 4 -50.73 -39.20 -42.09
C GLN A 4 -50.63 -37.86 -41.29
N GLN A 5 -51.73 -37.39 -40.74
CA GLN A 5 -51.74 -36.14 -39.97
C GLN A 5 -51.03 -36.25 -38.63
N ASN A 6 -51.10 -37.39 -37.96
CA ASN A 6 -50.45 -37.66 -36.70
C ASN A 6 -48.89 -37.71 -36.78
N ARG A 7 -48.30 -38.09 -37.90
CA ARG A 7 -46.85 -38.13 -38.11
C ARG A 7 -46.27 -36.72 -38.29
N ILE A 8 -46.94 -35.84 -39.02
CA ILE A 8 -46.47 -34.49 -39.28
C ILE A 8 -46.52 -33.65 -37.98
N PHE A 9 -47.53 -33.84 -37.13
CA PHE A 9 -47.68 -33.14 -35.87
C PHE A 9 -46.58 -33.52 -34.86
N ASN A 10 -46.20 -34.81 -34.80
CA ASN A 10 -45.11 -35.27 -33.90
C ASN A 10 -43.73 -34.82 -34.37
N TYR A 11 -43.46 -34.69 -35.67
CA TYR A 11 -42.19 -34.15 -36.19
C TYR A 11 -42.05 -32.64 -35.88
N SER A 12 -43.11 -31.87 -36.03
CA SER A 12 -43.11 -30.44 -35.73
C SER A 12 -42.89 -30.16 -34.23
N LEU A 13 -43.49 -30.97 -33.36
CA LEU A 13 -43.29 -30.85 -31.91
C LEU A 13 -41.88 -31.21 -31.47
N ALA A 14 -41.31 -32.30 -32.02
CA ALA A 14 -39.96 -32.74 -31.73
C ALA A 14 -38.87 -31.72 -32.21
N VAL A 15 -39.06 -31.13 -33.37
CA VAL A 15 -38.16 -30.11 -33.92
C VAL A 15 -38.22 -28.83 -33.07
N ASN A 16 -39.44 -28.41 -32.65
CA ASN A 16 -39.58 -27.24 -31.77
C ASN A 16 -38.94 -27.46 -30.39
N ILE A 17 -39.10 -28.65 -29.79
CA ILE A 17 -38.46 -28.99 -28.51
C ILE A 17 -36.93 -28.99 -28.65
N CYS A 18 -36.39 -29.53 -29.75
CA CYS A 18 -34.94 -29.56 -30.01
C CYS A 18 -34.38 -28.15 -30.25
N PHE A 19 -35.09 -27.30 -30.96
CA PHE A 19 -34.70 -25.90 -31.18
C PHE A 19 -34.75 -25.06 -29.88
N TYR A 20 -35.76 -25.29 -29.04
CA TYR A 20 -35.92 -24.62 -27.77
C TYR A 20 -34.81 -25.02 -26.80
N SER A 21 -34.52 -26.33 -26.71
CA SER A 21 -33.42 -26.82 -25.84
C SER A 21 -32.04 -26.31 -26.28
N SER A 22 -31.79 -26.24 -27.61
CA SER A 22 -30.53 -25.68 -28.14
C SER A 22 -30.33 -24.19 -27.79
N ASN A 23 -31.39 -23.41 -27.80
CA ASN A 23 -31.30 -21.99 -27.45
C ASN A 23 -31.08 -21.76 -25.93
N TYR A 24 -31.70 -22.56 -25.06
CA TYR A 24 -31.45 -22.51 -23.62
C TYR A 24 -30.01 -22.88 -23.28
N ILE A 25 -29.45 -23.91 -23.92
CA ILE A 25 -28.05 -24.31 -23.74
C ILE A 25 -27.09 -23.17 -24.17
N LYS A 26 -27.35 -22.53 -25.31
CA LYS A 26 -26.54 -21.39 -25.79
C LYS A 26 -26.58 -20.21 -24.82
N ILE A 27 -27.78 -19.87 -24.32
CA ILE A 27 -27.94 -18.80 -23.34
C ILE A 27 -27.22 -19.13 -22.03
N TYR A 28 -27.26 -20.38 -21.59
CA TYR A 28 -26.58 -20.83 -20.37
C TYR A 28 -25.05 -20.75 -20.50
N ILE A 29 -24.52 -21.23 -21.64
CA ILE A 29 -23.09 -21.14 -21.97
C ILE A 29 -22.64 -19.69 -22.04
N MET A 30 -23.42 -18.81 -22.68
CA MET A 30 -23.10 -17.39 -22.79
C MET A 30 -23.09 -16.70 -21.42
N LYS A 31 -24.04 -17.03 -20.52
CA LYS A 31 -24.04 -16.54 -19.14
C LYS A 31 -22.85 -17.07 -18.34
N LEU A 32 -22.48 -18.32 -18.52
CA LEU A 32 -21.32 -18.93 -17.87
C LEU A 32 -20.01 -18.28 -18.34
N ILE A 33 -19.86 -18.01 -19.64
CA ILE A 33 -18.70 -17.29 -20.20
C ILE A 33 -18.62 -15.86 -19.65
N LEU A 34 -19.76 -15.16 -19.59
CA LEU A 34 -19.83 -13.82 -19.02
C LEU A 34 -19.43 -13.80 -17.54
N LEU A 35 -19.88 -14.80 -16.77
CA LEU A 35 -19.52 -14.95 -15.35
C LEU A 35 -18.02 -15.24 -15.18
N ILE A 36 -17.45 -16.11 -15.99
CA ILE A 36 -16.02 -16.41 -16.00
C ILE A 36 -15.21 -15.16 -16.38
N PHE A 37 -15.67 -14.39 -17.36
CA PHE A 37 -15.03 -13.14 -17.77
C PHE A 37 -15.08 -12.07 -16.65
N LEU A 38 -16.19 -11.98 -15.90
CA LEU A 38 -16.31 -11.12 -14.72
C LEU A 38 -15.35 -11.54 -13.60
N ILE A 39 -15.20 -12.85 -13.37
CA ILE A 39 -14.27 -13.37 -12.35
C ILE A 39 -12.81 -13.14 -12.76
N LEU A 40 -12.47 -13.32 -14.03
CA LEU A 40 -11.12 -13.08 -14.54
C LEU A 40 -10.73 -11.59 -14.56
N SER A 41 -11.70 -10.69 -14.76
CA SER A 41 -11.44 -9.23 -14.72
C SER A 41 -11.17 -8.69 -13.31
N SER A 42 -11.48 -9.45 -12.27
CA SER A 42 -11.23 -9.08 -10.87
C SER A 42 -9.80 -9.39 -10.41
N PHE A 43 -8.99 -10.08 -11.20
CA PHE A 43 -7.55 -10.22 -10.95
C PHE A 43 -6.83 -8.95 -11.39
N SER A 44 -6.91 -7.90 -10.57
CA SER A 44 -5.96 -6.80 -10.67
C SER A 44 -4.57 -7.38 -10.43
N ILE A 45 -3.73 -7.39 -11.47
CA ILE A 45 -2.29 -7.61 -11.31
C ILE A 45 -1.78 -6.39 -10.57
N ASN A 46 -1.86 -6.40 -9.25
CA ASN A 46 -1.16 -5.41 -8.44
C ASN A 46 0.31 -5.53 -8.80
N ALA A 47 0.89 -4.47 -9.35
CA ALA A 47 2.33 -4.38 -9.48
C ALA A 47 2.92 -4.65 -8.10
N ALA A 48 3.75 -5.69 -8.00
CA ALA A 48 4.36 -6.07 -6.74
C ALA A 48 5.43 -5.01 -6.41
N PHE A 49 5.03 -3.99 -5.65
CA PHE A 49 5.95 -3.01 -5.09
C PHE A 49 6.62 -3.56 -3.83
N SER A 50 7.88 -3.23 -3.66
CA SER A 50 8.60 -3.43 -2.41
C SER A 50 9.52 -2.24 -2.13
N ILE A 51 9.74 -1.99 -0.85
CA ILE A 51 10.61 -0.93 -0.35
C ILE A 51 11.75 -1.55 0.44
N GLU A 52 12.94 -1.03 0.23
CA GLU A 52 14.10 -1.27 1.07
C GLU A 52 14.57 0.06 1.67
N VAL A 53 14.84 0.08 2.98
CA VAL A 53 15.37 1.25 3.69
C VAL A 53 16.71 0.87 4.28
N SER A 54 17.78 1.44 3.73
CA SER A 54 19.14 1.32 4.28
C SER A 54 19.39 2.40 5.31
N ILE A 55 19.55 2.00 6.58
CA ILE A 55 19.90 2.91 7.67
C ILE A 55 21.32 3.48 7.50
N SER A 56 22.27 2.68 7.01
CA SER A 56 23.65 3.13 6.80
C SER A 56 23.77 4.17 5.69
N GLU A 57 22.94 4.06 4.65
CA GLU A 57 22.95 5.00 3.51
C GLU A 57 21.98 6.16 3.66
N GLN A 58 21.10 6.11 4.67
CA GLN A 58 19.96 7.04 4.83
C GLN A 58 19.15 7.17 3.53
N ARG A 59 18.81 6.03 2.94
CA ARG A 59 18.10 5.95 1.67
C ARG A 59 16.98 4.92 1.68
N LEU A 60 15.92 5.28 0.98
CA LEU A 60 14.80 4.41 0.65
C LEU A 60 14.86 4.07 -0.85
N TYR A 61 14.73 2.80 -1.16
CA TYR A 61 14.69 2.27 -2.52
C TYR A 61 13.33 1.66 -2.81
N LEU A 62 12.69 2.09 -3.89
CA LEU A 62 11.40 1.55 -4.35
C LEU A 62 11.63 0.64 -5.55
N TYR A 63 11.16 -0.58 -5.43
CA TYR A 63 11.19 -1.57 -6.49
C TYR A 63 9.78 -1.86 -7.01
N GLU A 64 9.68 -2.11 -8.31
CA GLU A 64 8.53 -2.70 -8.97
C GLU A 64 8.98 -3.99 -9.65
N LYS A 65 8.38 -5.14 -9.29
CA LYS A 65 8.75 -6.47 -9.83
C LYS A 65 10.26 -6.73 -9.77
N ASN A 66 10.88 -6.42 -8.63
CA ASN A 66 12.32 -6.54 -8.36
C ASN A 66 13.23 -5.61 -9.19
N LYS A 67 12.65 -4.65 -9.92
CA LYS A 67 13.43 -3.62 -10.62
C LYS A 67 13.40 -2.32 -9.81
N LEU A 68 14.55 -1.76 -9.50
CA LEU A 68 14.65 -0.44 -8.88
C LEU A 68 14.05 0.62 -9.80
N ILE A 69 13.06 1.37 -9.31
CA ILE A 69 12.39 2.42 -10.08
C ILE A 69 12.59 3.82 -9.49
N ARG A 70 12.81 3.93 -8.16
CA ARG A 70 13.05 5.20 -7.46
C ARG A 70 14.01 4.99 -6.29
N SER A 71 14.68 6.05 -5.91
CA SER A 71 15.40 6.10 -4.63
C SER A 71 15.32 7.50 -4.04
N TYR A 72 15.09 7.57 -2.73
CA TYR A 72 14.85 8.81 -2.00
C TYR A 72 15.81 8.92 -0.82
N PRO A 73 16.35 10.10 -0.51
CA PRO A 73 17.02 10.33 0.76
C PRO A 73 15.99 10.29 1.89
N VAL A 74 16.38 9.78 3.04
CA VAL A 74 15.53 9.69 4.24
C VAL A 74 16.31 10.08 5.49
N SER A 75 15.60 10.26 6.59
CA SER A 75 16.19 10.33 7.94
C SER A 75 15.60 9.26 8.81
N SER A 76 16.46 8.41 9.37
CA SER A 76 16.13 7.48 10.43
C SER A 76 16.44 8.05 11.80
N SER A 77 16.27 7.26 12.87
CA SER A 77 16.43 7.73 14.25
C SER A 77 17.85 8.21 14.57
N ALA A 78 17.94 9.37 15.25
CA ALA A 78 19.15 9.86 15.89
C ALA A 78 19.69 8.90 16.98
N TYR A 79 18.80 8.08 17.55
CA TYR A 79 19.13 7.10 18.61
C TYR A 79 19.58 5.74 18.02
N GLY A 80 19.70 5.65 16.69
CA GLY A 80 20.08 4.43 15.99
C GLY A 80 18.92 3.46 15.77
N GLU A 81 19.26 2.19 15.58
CA GLU A 81 18.30 1.11 15.29
C GLU A 81 17.97 0.28 16.55
N GLY A 82 16.74 -0.24 16.61
CA GLY A 82 16.30 -1.10 17.71
C GLY A 82 14.78 -1.27 17.79
N GLN A 83 14.38 -2.39 18.39
CA GLN A 83 13.02 -2.88 18.36
C GLN A 83 12.16 -2.43 19.56
N VAL A 84 12.80 -2.11 20.68
CA VAL A 84 12.10 -1.95 21.96
C VAL A 84 11.26 -0.67 21.98
N GLU A 85 10.04 -0.78 22.52
CA GLU A 85 9.14 0.35 22.75
C GLU A 85 9.81 1.42 23.62
N ASN A 86 9.49 2.69 23.35
CA ASN A 86 10.05 3.87 24.02
C ASN A 86 11.58 4.06 23.87
N SER A 87 12.24 3.27 23.03
CA SER A 87 13.67 3.44 22.75
C SER A 87 13.97 4.61 21.81
N LEU A 88 12.97 5.17 21.13
CA LEU A 88 13.09 6.18 20.07
C LEU A 88 13.91 5.69 18.86
N LYS A 89 14.22 4.40 18.79
CA LYS A 89 15.04 3.78 17.75
C LYS A 89 14.21 3.31 16.56
N THR A 90 14.80 3.33 15.36
CA THR A 90 14.16 2.78 14.15
C THR A 90 14.19 1.26 14.20
N PRO A 91 13.04 0.55 14.09
CA PRO A 91 13.02 -0.91 14.06
C PRO A 91 13.53 -1.45 12.73
N LEU A 92 14.26 -2.58 12.80
CA LEU A 92 14.75 -3.31 11.65
C LEU A 92 13.80 -4.47 11.25
N GLY A 93 14.05 -5.02 10.05
CA GLY A 93 13.41 -6.22 9.53
C GLY A 93 12.22 -5.92 8.63
N MET A 94 11.45 -6.97 8.37
CA MET A 94 10.32 -6.91 7.44
C MET A 94 9.10 -6.27 8.08
N HIS A 95 8.53 -5.33 7.37
CA HIS A 95 7.29 -4.62 7.66
C HIS A 95 6.38 -4.62 6.43
N LYS A 96 5.16 -4.13 6.60
CA LYS A 96 4.27 -3.73 5.51
C LYS A 96 3.64 -2.38 5.83
N ILE A 97 3.20 -1.68 4.80
CA ILE A 97 2.37 -0.50 4.96
C ILE A 97 0.97 -0.95 5.34
N LYS A 98 0.60 -0.74 6.59
CA LYS A 98 -0.70 -1.15 7.14
C LYS A 98 -1.81 -0.16 6.83
N SER A 99 -1.47 1.13 6.81
CA SER A 99 -2.43 2.21 6.59
C SER A 99 -1.76 3.42 5.98
N LYS A 100 -2.50 4.12 5.14
CA LYS A 100 -2.09 5.35 4.47
C LYS A 100 -3.01 6.48 4.90
N ILE A 101 -2.45 7.58 5.46
CA ILE A 101 -3.20 8.71 6.00
C ILE A 101 -2.76 9.99 5.31
N GLY A 102 -3.74 10.86 5.00
CA GLY A 102 -3.48 12.15 4.38
C GLY A 102 -3.83 12.22 2.89
N THR A 103 -4.62 11.26 2.35
CA THR A 103 -5.16 11.36 0.99
C THR A 103 -5.88 12.72 0.84
N ASN A 104 -5.55 13.49 -0.21
CA ASN A 104 -6.08 14.83 -0.49
C ASN A 104 -5.72 15.91 0.56
N VAL A 105 -4.79 15.65 1.47
CA VAL A 105 -4.25 16.68 2.35
C VAL A 105 -3.22 17.51 1.59
N ASP A 106 -3.28 18.83 1.74
CA ASP A 106 -2.34 19.75 1.11
C ASP A 106 -0.91 19.52 1.62
N LYS A 107 0.06 19.72 0.73
CA LYS A 107 1.49 19.67 1.07
C LYS A 107 1.81 20.65 2.21
N TYR A 108 2.64 20.20 3.15
CA TYR A 108 3.08 20.93 4.34
C TYR A 108 2.04 21.09 5.46
N HIS A 109 0.80 20.61 5.27
CA HIS A 109 -0.09 20.44 6.41
C HIS A 109 0.46 19.35 7.32
N PHE A 110 0.18 19.44 8.61
CA PHE A 110 0.73 18.50 9.58
C PHE A 110 -0.36 17.66 10.26
N PHE A 111 0.08 16.69 11.01
CA PHE A 111 -0.80 15.77 11.75
C PHE A 111 -0.43 15.76 13.22
N VAL A 112 -1.46 15.77 14.07
CA VAL A 112 -1.34 15.51 15.51
C VAL A 112 -2.11 14.24 15.82
N SER A 113 -1.46 13.26 16.41
CA SER A 113 -2.08 11.94 16.68
C SER A 113 -2.78 11.34 15.44
N ARG A 114 -2.23 11.55 14.24
CA ARG A 114 -2.73 11.12 12.92
C ARG A 114 -3.97 11.87 12.43
N GLU A 115 -4.45 12.84 13.17
CA GLU A 115 -5.51 13.75 12.72
C GLU A 115 -4.91 14.93 11.95
N HIS A 116 -5.51 15.23 10.81
CA HIS A 116 -5.08 16.32 9.94
C HIS A 116 -5.36 17.67 10.59
N ILE A 117 -4.33 18.49 10.68
CA ILE A 117 -4.45 19.92 11.04
C ILE A 117 -4.33 20.75 9.76
N PRO A 118 -5.38 21.50 9.37
CA PRO A 118 -5.41 22.26 8.12
C PRO A 118 -4.61 23.55 8.21
N GLN A 119 -3.37 23.43 8.62
CA GLN A 119 -2.41 24.52 8.75
C GLN A 119 -1.07 24.06 8.20
N LYS A 120 -0.41 24.91 7.42
CA LYS A 120 0.96 24.68 6.93
C LYS A 120 1.96 25.02 8.01
N VAL A 121 3.01 24.21 8.08
CA VAL A 121 4.21 24.53 8.87
C VAL A 121 5.27 25.10 7.95
N ASP A 122 6.12 25.95 8.50
CA ASP A 122 7.30 26.46 7.81
C ASP A 122 8.33 25.34 7.66
N ILE A 123 8.95 25.25 6.49
CA ILE A 123 9.95 24.24 6.19
C ILE A 123 11.34 24.79 6.48
N ILE A 124 12.08 24.06 7.30
CA ILE A 124 13.44 24.36 7.70
C ILE A 124 14.39 23.61 6.76
N ASN A 125 15.12 24.37 5.93
CA ASN A 125 16.07 23.81 4.96
C ASN A 125 17.50 23.76 5.52
N GLU A 126 17.74 24.42 6.63
CA GLU A 126 18.99 24.37 7.36
C GLU A 126 19.07 23.08 8.18
N LYS A 127 20.28 22.65 8.52
CA LYS A 127 20.53 21.51 9.40
C LYS A 127 20.29 21.88 10.86
N ILE A 128 19.04 22.10 11.21
CA ILE A 128 18.59 22.48 12.55
C ILE A 128 17.58 21.43 13.01
N ASP A 129 17.85 20.86 14.19
CA ASP A 129 16.93 19.98 14.92
C ASP A 129 16.16 20.85 15.91
N THR A 130 14.86 20.90 15.79
CA THR A 130 13.97 21.71 16.63
C THR A 130 13.32 20.87 17.72
N GLU A 131 12.70 21.54 18.70
CA GLU A 131 11.94 20.82 19.75
C GLU A 131 10.69 20.14 19.19
N ASP A 132 10.12 20.66 18.08
CA ASP A 132 8.95 20.11 17.41
C ASP A 132 9.35 19.04 16.38
N ASP A 133 8.66 17.92 16.35
CA ASP A 133 8.81 16.85 15.33
C ASP A 133 7.51 16.71 14.53
N PHE A 134 7.21 17.72 13.68
CA PHE A 134 5.98 17.71 12.90
C PHE A 134 5.99 16.64 11.84
N ILE A 135 4.96 15.77 11.87
CA ILE A 135 4.64 14.82 10.80
C ILE A 135 3.83 15.58 9.76
N THR A 136 4.35 15.69 8.53
CA THR A 136 3.76 16.53 7.49
C THR A 136 3.33 15.73 6.26
N SER A 137 2.42 16.31 5.49
CA SER A 137 1.98 15.89 4.15
C SER A 137 1.32 14.53 4.08
N ARG A 138 2.02 13.44 4.42
CA ARG A 138 1.53 12.04 4.31
C ARG A 138 2.10 11.18 5.42
N ILE A 139 1.31 10.17 5.81
CA ILE A 139 1.74 9.11 6.73
C ILE A 139 1.51 7.76 6.06
N MET A 140 2.53 6.91 6.05
CA MET A 140 2.45 5.49 5.74
C MET A 140 2.84 4.72 7.00
N TRP A 141 1.86 4.11 7.65
CA TRP A 141 2.02 3.47 8.95
C TRP A 141 2.49 2.03 8.79
N LEU A 142 3.60 1.68 9.41
CA LEU A 142 4.25 0.38 9.31
C LEU A 142 3.71 -0.62 10.35
N ASP A 143 3.47 -1.85 9.90
CA ASP A 143 3.19 -3.02 10.74
C ASP A 143 4.33 -4.02 10.59
N GLY A 144 4.96 -4.42 11.68
CA GLY A 144 6.02 -5.44 11.68
C GLY A 144 5.48 -6.80 11.25
N LEU A 145 6.31 -7.60 10.59
CA LEU A 145 5.94 -8.93 10.11
C LEU A 145 6.64 -10.07 10.88
N ASN A 146 7.65 -9.76 11.70
CA ASN A 146 8.45 -10.74 12.42
C ASN A 146 8.01 -10.79 13.89
N GLU A 147 7.21 -11.80 14.25
CA GLU A 147 6.74 -12.00 15.63
C GLU A 147 7.90 -12.07 16.63
N GLY A 148 7.78 -11.34 17.73
CA GLY A 148 8.81 -11.26 18.78
C GLY A 148 10.05 -10.42 18.40
N TYR A 149 10.13 -9.90 17.17
CA TYR A 149 11.23 -9.05 16.73
C TYR A 149 10.79 -7.61 16.44
N ASN A 150 9.80 -7.40 15.58
CA ASN A 150 9.21 -6.09 15.29
C ASN A 150 7.68 -6.11 15.34
N LYS A 151 7.11 -7.21 15.81
CA LYS A 151 5.67 -7.41 16.02
C LYS A 151 5.38 -8.08 17.35
N GLY A 152 4.30 -7.63 18.01
CA GLY A 152 3.85 -8.14 19.30
C GLY A 152 4.69 -7.65 20.48
N LEU A 153 4.25 -7.96 21.71
CA LEU A 153 4.90 -7.57 22.95
C LEU A 153 5.32 -6.08 23.00
N ASN A 154 6.51 -5.80 23.49
CA ASN A 154 7.11 -4.47 23.60
C ASN A 154 8.01 -4.08 22.40
N VAL A 155 7.87 -4.77 21.26
CA VAL A 155 8.66 -4.53 20.04
C VAL A 155 7.79 -4.22 18.82
N ASP A 156 6.48 -4.07 19.02
CA ASP A 156 5.47 -3.92 17.97
C ASP A 156 5.58 -2.58 17.25
N SER A 157 6.09 -2.58 16.01
CA SER A 157 6.28 -1.35 15.20
C SER A 157 4.99 -0.57 14.99
N PHE A 158 3.84 -1.24 14.83
CA PHE A 158 2.56 -0.59 14.66
C PHE A 158 2.12 0.15 15.95
N LYS A 159 2.23 -0.50 17.09
CA LYS A 159 1.92 0.09 18.40
C LYS A 159 2.91 1.19 18.80
N ARG A 160 4.14 1.09 18.32
CA ARG A 160 5.18 2.11 18.50
C ARG A 160 5.01 3.31 17.57
N PHE A 161 3.97 3.34 16.72
CA PHE A 161 3.69 4.43 15.79
C PHE A 161 4.85 4.71 14.82
N ILE A 162 5.44 3.66 14.26
CA ILE A 162 6.51 3.79 13.26
C ILE A 162 5.90 4.10 11.89
N TYR A 163 6.30 5.23 11.32
CA TYR A 163 5.80 5.76 10.04
C TYR A 163 6.92 5.98 9.03
N ILE A 164 6.54 6.01 7.75
CA ILE A 164 7.24 6.78 6.70
C ILE A 164 6.39 8.03 6.48
N HIS A 165 6.99 9.23 6.61
CA HIS A 165 6.22 10.49 6.58
C HIS A 165 7.06 11.68 6.12
N GLY A 166 6.41 12.78 5.72
CA GLY A 166 7.07 14.05 5.50
C GLY A 166 7.47 14.74 6.81
N THR A 167 8.45 15.61 6.75
CA THR A 167 8.92 16.40 7.88
C THR A 167 8.97 17.88 7.54
N HIS A 168 8.91 18.75 8.55
CA HIS A 168 9.19 20.17 8.39
C HIS A 168 10.70 20.47 8.43
N GLU A 169 11.52 19.58 8.95
CA GLU A 169 12.99 19.68 9.04
C GLU A 169 13.65 19.03 7.82
N GLU A 170 13.35 19.55 6.61
CA GLU A 170 13.89 18.99 5.37
C GLU A 170 15.42 19.08 5.27
N GLY A 171 16.04 20.04 5.97
CA GLY A 171 17.50 20.19 6.01
C GLY A 171 18.25 19.05 6.72
N LEU A 172 17.54 18.20 7.48
CA LEU A 172 18.11 17.02 8.16
C LEU A 172 17.95 15.73 7.34
N ILE A 173 17.29 15.78 6.19
CA ILE A 173 17.13 14.58 5.35
C ILE A 173 18.48 14.13 4.80
N GLY A 174 18.80 12.85 4.97
CA GLY A 174 20.09 12.22 4.68
C GLY A 174 20.95 11.97 5.92
N GLU A 175 20.49 12.40 7.09
CA GLU A 175 21.16 12.19 8.37
C GLU A 175 20.25 11.47 9.37
N LYS A 176 20.80 10.85 10.40
CA LYS A 176 20.03 10.25 11.50
C LYS A 176 19.51 11.38 12.41
N ALA A 177 18.21 11.68 12.34
CA ALA A 177 17.62 12.81 13.06
C ALA A 177 16.24 12.53 13.68
N SER A 178 15.53 11.46 13.28
CA SER A 178 14.17 11.19 13.77
C SER A 178 14.14 10.57 15.17
N HIS A 179 12.92 10.41 15.71
CA HIS A 179 12.64 9.70 16.97
C HIS A 179 12.09 8.28 16.71
N GLY A 180 12.52 7.62 15.62
CA GLY A 180 12.15 6.24 15.30
C GLY A 180 11.50 6.05 13.93
N CYS A 181 10.78 7.02 13.43
CA CYS A 181 10.17 7.00 12.10
C CYS A 181 11.20 7.20 10.98
N ILE A 182 10.76 6.98 9.76
CA ILE A 182 11.50 7.30 8.53
C ILE A 182 10.94 8.60 7.96
N ARG A 183 11.72 9.70 8.10
CA ARG A 183 11.36 11.01 7.57
C ARG A 183 11.78 11.13 6.11
N MET A 184 10.99 11.81 5.29
CA MET A 184 11.23 12.11 3.88
C MET A 184 11.03 13.60 3.58
N LEU A 185 11.61 14.07 2.48
CA LEU A 185 11.22 15.35 1.89
C LEU A 185 9.73 15.31 1.54
N ASN A 186 9.04 16.43 1.71
CA ASN A 186 7.59 16.48 1.49
C ASN A 186 7.18 16.15 0.04
N HIS A 187 7.98 16.50 -0.96
CA HIS A 187 7.69 16.13 -2.34
C HIS A 187 7.91 14.64 -2.59
N ASP A 188 8.92 14.03 -1.97
CA ASP A 188 9.24 12.62 -2.11
C ASP A 188 8.18 11.72 -1.46
N VAL A 189 7.73 12.09 -0.25
CA VAL A 189 6.69 11.32 0.43
C VAL A 189 5.35 11.38 -0.31
N LEU A 190 5.04 12.51 -0.96
CA LEU A 190 3.86 12.64 -1.81
C LEU A 190 3.96 11.70 -3.02
N GLU A 191 5.08 11.71 -3.76
CA GLU A 191 5.30 10.81 -4.89
C GLU A 191 5.21 9.35 -4.46
N LEU A 192 5.94 8.96 -3.41
CA LEU A 192 5.92 7.59 -2.89
C LEU A 192 4.52 7.15 -2.48
N TYR A 193 3.79 8.02 -1.78
CA TYR A 193 2.43 7.75 -1.33
C TYR A 193 1.48 7.43 -2.49
N GLU A 194 1.54 8.16 -3.60
CA GLU A 194 0.68 7.91 -4.77
C GLU A 194 1.07 6.65 -5.55
N LEU A 195 2.36 6.28 -5.57
CA LEU A 195 2.87 5.14 -6.32
C LEU A 195 2.50 3.79 -5.69
N ILE A 196 2.48 3.69 -4.37
CA ILE A 196 2.41 2.40 -3.69
C ILE A 196 1.06 2.16 -2.99
N PRO A 197 0.50 0.95 -3.05
CA PRO A 197 -0.69 0.57 -2.29
C PRO A 197 -0.36 0.23 -0.82
N GLU A 198 -1.40 0.13 -0.01
CA GLU A 198 -1.31 -0.60 1.26
C GLU A 198 -0.87 -2.04 1.02
N GLU A 199 -0.37 -2.71 2.06
CA GLU A 199 0.24 -4.05 2.04
C GLU A 199 1.58 -4.12 1.27
N THR A 200 2.11 -2.99 0.71
CA THR A 200 3.47 -2.94 0.17
C THR A 200 4.47 -3.34 1.24
N THR A 201 5.36 -4.28 0.93
CA THR A 201 6.40 -4.75 1.84
C THR A 201 7.51 -3.71 2.00
N VAL A 202 8.02 -3.59 3.21
CA VAL A 202 9.12 -2.66 3.58
C VAL A 202 10.15 -3.42 4.40
N ASN A 203 11.36 -3.53 3.90
CA ASN A 203 12.49 -4.09 4.63
C ASN A 203 13.40 -2.96 5.13
N ILE A 204 13.59 -2.86 6.44
CA ILE A 204 14.50 -1.87 7.06
C ILE A 204 15.74 -2.61 7.54
N PHE A 205 16.93 -2.20 7.09
CA PHE A 205 18.21 -2.85 7.38
C PHE A 205 19.35 -1.82 7.55
N LEU A 206 20.51 -2.31 8.02
CA LEU A 206 21.73 -1.50 8.20
C LEU A 206 22.43 -1.17 6.89
#